data_d2c34a7b1d959854052a50a206c01bf4
#
_entry.id   d2c34a7b1d959854052a50a206c01bf4
#
_cell.length_a   1.000
_cell.length_b   1.000
_cell.length_c   1.000
_cell.angle_alpha   90.00
_cell.angle_beta   90.00
_cell.angle_gamma   90.00
#
_symmetry.space_group_name_H-M   'P 1'
#
loop_
_entity.id
_entity.type
_entity.pdbx_description
1 polymer ?
#
loop_
_entity_poly.entity_id
_entity_poly.type
_entity_poly.pdbx_seq_one_letter_code
_entity_poly.pdbx_strand_id
1 'polypeptide(L)'
;MIDSAWKSWYRARHDQRCIASGDAFEDYATALLARLHSDYLNPAPMGKHGDGGCDGLADNGSILYACYGQRATTGVDQKTKDKLESDFARGLACWNGFSTWRFVTNALFGPLPTKSVLALRQQHASGTQRPITIEIWQVDDLWWKAADKLTPAQLDEVIPGVPHAENVELADLVELILSLEDVDGDGPDHIESIRPVPSTKMDFNNLPETTRAEFNAGRLLSARIDKWFSEQADPALRDEKAQRFRVIYQEARQATRDVREIVRRVYGALGGQDFDLSTKRANAVYAVTAYFFDSCDIFEEPPADNAGGEVRHVTTY
;
A
#
# COMPACT_ATOMS: atom_id res chain seq x y z
N MET A 1 -15.29 -14.47 -0.26
CA MET A 1 -14.53 -14.13 -1.48
C MET A 1 -14.35 -12.62 -1.41
N ILE A 2 -13.14 -12.11 -1.58
CA ILE A 2 -12.85 -10.65 -1.54
C ILE A 2 -13.52 -10.01 -2.76
N ASP A 3 -14.17 -8.85 -2.54
CA ASP A 3 -14.71 -8.03 -3.63
C ASP A 3 -13.60 -7.68 -4.63
N SER A 4 -13.93 -7.61 -5.92
CA SER A 4 -12.94 -7.34 -6.97
C SER A 4 -12.28 -5.97 -6.84
N ALA A 5 -13.00 -4.96 -6.34
CA ALA A 5 -12.47 -3.62 -6.10
C ALA A 5 -11.45 -3.63 -4.94
N TRP A 6 -11.78 -4.33 -3.86
CA TRP A 6 -10.84 -4.50 -2.74
C TRP A 6 -9.62 -5.32 -3.15
N LYS A 7 -9.80 -6.36 -3.97
CA LYS A 7 -8.68 -7.16 -4.49
C LYS A 7 -7.72 -6.29 -5.30
N SER A 8 -8.22 -5.40 -6.14
CA SER A 8 -7.41 -4.46 -6.90
C SER A 8 -6.67 -3.47 -6.00
N TRP A 9 -7.35 -2.96 -4.95
CA TRP A 9 -6.74 -2.07 -3.97
C TRP A 9 -5.62 -2.77 -3.19
N TYR A 10 -5.87 -3.98 -2.65
CA TYR A 10 -4.85 -4.77 -1.94
C TYR A 10 -3.67 -5.10 -2.84
N ARG A 11 -3.93 -5.43 -4.12
CA ARG A 11 -2.85 -5.70 -5.08
C ARG A 11 -1.96 -4.47 -5.29
N ALA A 12 -2.55 -3.30 -5.48
CA ALA A 12 -1.77 -2.07 -5.66
C ALA A 12 -0.97 -1.71 -4.40
N ARG A 13 -1.52 -1.94 -3.21
CA ARG A 13 -0.80 -1.76 -1.94
C ARG A 13 0.31 -2.80 -1.76
N HIS A 14 0.08 -4.05 -2.13
CA HIS A 14 1.12 -5.07 -2.18
C HIS A 14 2.29 -4.64 -3.06
N ASP A 15 2.02 -4.18 -4.28
CA ASP A 15 3.07 -3.70 -5.20
C ASP A 15 3.86 -2.53 -4.58
N GLN A 16 3.20 -1.60 -3.88
CA GLN A 16 3.87 -0.51 -3.15
C GLN A 16 4.77 -1.02 -2.00
N ARG A 17 4.29 -1.98 -1.20
CA ARG A 17 5.09 -2.61 -0.14
C ARG A 17 6.31 -3.35 -0.71
N CYS A 18 6.17 -3.96 -1.87
CA CYS A 18 7.26 -4.67 -2.54
C CYS A 18 8.32 -3.74 -3.17
N ILE A 19 8.04 -2.45 -3.39
CA ILE A 19 9.06 -1.47 -3.81
C ILE A 19 10.02 -1.14 -2.67
N ALA A 20 9.63 -1.36 -1.41
CA ALA A 20 10.48 -1.12 -0.25
C ALA A 20 11.78 -1.93 -0.33
N SER A 21 12.88 -1.37 0.15
CA SER A 21 14.20 -1.99 0.10
C SER A 21 14.57 -2.64 1.43
N GLY A 22 15.41 -3.66 1.37
CA GLY A 22 16.01 -4.29 2.54
C GLY A 22 14.98 -4.81 3.54
N ASP A 23 15.16 -4.46 4.83
CA ASP A 23 14.40 -5.00 5.96
C ASP A 23 12.89 -4.76 5.81
N ALA A 24 12.46 -3.62 5.26
CA ALA A 24 11.04 -3.32 5.10
C ALA A 24 10.31 -4.30 4.16
N PHE A 25 10.99 -4.78 3.10
CA PHE A 25 10.45 -5.85 2.26
C PHE A 25 10.48 -7.20 2.97
N GLU A 26 11.58 -7.51 3.67
CA GLU A 26 11.76 -8.78 4.39
C GLU A 26 10.71 -8.90 5.50
N ASP A 27 10.45 -7.82 6.27
CA ASP A 27 9.39 -7.76 7.29
C ASP A 27 8.00 -7.97 6.68
N TYR A 28 7.72 -7.32 5.54
CA TYR A 28 6.45 -7.48 4.85
C TYR A 28 6.24 -8.90 4.33
N ALA A 29 7.25 -9.49 3.71
CA ALA A 29 7.19 -10.88 3.23
C ALA A 29 6.97 -11.85 4.39
N THR A 30 7.71 -11.69 5.49
CA THR A 30 7.58 -12.48 6.71
C THR A 30 6.18 -12.37 7.31
N ALA A 31 5.61 -11.16 7.36
CA ALA A 31 4.24 -10.96 7.85
C ALA A 31 3.20 -11.72 7.03
N LEU A 32 3.32 -11.72 5.69
CA LEU A 32 2.45 -12.51 4.80
C LEU A 32 2.61 -14.01 5.03
N LEU A 33 3.85 -14.50 5.11
CA LEU A 33 4.13 -15.93 5.30
C LEU A 33 3.64 -16.44 6.66
N ALA A 34 3.76 -15.62 7.70
CA ALA A 34 3.24 -15.94 9.04
C ALA A 34 1.71 -16.02 9.10
N ARG A 35 0.99 -15.36 8.18
CA ARG A 35 -0.47 -15.49 8.06
C ARG A 35 -0.87 -16.63 7.13
N LEU A 36 -0.02 -16.98 6.16
CA LEU A 36 -0.24 -18.09 5.24
C LEU A 36 -0.13 -19.45 5.93
N HIS A 37 0.82 -19.60 6.86
CA HIS A 37 1.11 -20.86 7.54
C HIS A 37 0.81 -20.76 9.03
N SER A 38 -0.07 -21.62 9.52
CA SER A 38 -0.45 -21.65 10.95
C SER A 38 0.68 -22.14 11.89
N ASP A 39 1.67 -22.83 11.32
CA ASP A 39 2.84 -23.37 12.02
C ASP A 39 4.14 -22.61 11.71
N TYR A 40 4.02 -21.38 11.19
CA TYR A 40 5.17 -20.58 10.82
C TYR A 40 6.09 -20.26 12.00
N LEU A 41 7.36 -20.57 11.87
CA LEU A 41 8.40 -20.24 12.84
C LEU A 41 9.41 -19.30 12.19
N ASN A 42 9.67 -18.16 12.82
CA ASN A 42 10.69 -17.20 12.39
C ASN A 42 11.89 -17.27 13.38
N PRO A 43 13.00 -17.95 13.02
CA PRO A 43 14.16 -18.03 13.86
C PRO A 43 14.84 -16.67 14.00
N ALA A 44 14.90 -16.14 15.23
CA ALA A 44 15.64 -14.91 15.48
C ALA A 44 17.16 -15.14 15.32
N PRO A 45 17.92 -14.23 14.71
CA PRO A 45 19.36 -14.35 14.60
C PRO A 45 20.01 -14.34 15.99
N MET A 46 20.75 -15.40 16.33
CA MET A 46 21.41 -15.54 17.62
C MET A 46 22.88 -15.97 17.50
N GLY A 47 23.73 -15.28 18.23
CA GLY A 47 25.14 -15.60 18.37
C GLY A 47 25.90 -15.62 17.03
N LYS A 48 26.85 -16.53 16.88
CA LYS A 48 27.73 -16.63 15.72
C LYS A 48 27.06 -17.19 14.45
N HIS A 49 25.93 -17.86 14.60
CA HIS A 49 25.24 -18.54 13.50
C HIS A 49 24.16 -17.67 12.83
N GLY A 50 23.79 -16.53 13.43
CA GLY A 50 22.68 -15.69 12.95
C GLY A 50 21.37 -16.49 12.96
N ASP A 51 20.60 -16.36 11.86
CA ASP A 51 19.38 -17.11 11.58
C ASP A 51 19.64 -18.45 10.82
N GLY A 52 20.88 -18.72 10.49
CA GLY A 52 21.25 -19.89 9.67
C GLY A 52 20.79 -19.80 8.21
N GLY A 53 20.52 -18.59 7.67
CA GLY A 53 20.00 -18.40 6.32
C GLY A 53 18.52 -18.77 6.21
N CYS A 54 17.77 -18.59 7.30
CA CYS A 54 16.37 -18.97 7.41
C CYS A 54 15.56 -17.82 8.03
N ASP A 55 14.70 -17.20 7.22
CA ASP A 55 13.77 -16.18 7.66
C ASP A 55 12.40 -16.78 8.06
N GLY A 56 12.21 -18.07 7.81
CA GLY A 56 11.02 -18.78 8.24
C GLY A 56 11.03 -20.27 7.92
N LEU A 57 10.37 -21.04 8.79
CA LEU A 57 10.08 -22.45 8.61
C LEU A 57 8.56 -22.66 8.64
N ALA A 58 8.06 -23.51 7.78
CA ALA A 58 6.67 -23.88 7.71
C ALA A 58 6.50 -25.36 7.37
N ASP A 59 5.25 -25.85 7.44
CA ASP A 59 4.87 -27.24 7.16
C ASP A 59 5.74 -28.23 7.95
N ASN A 60 5.73 -28.04 9.27
CA ASN A 60 6.54 -28.82 10.23
C ASN A 60 8.05 -28.81 9.89
N GLY A 61 8.55 -27.70 9.34
CA GLY A 61 9.95 -27.52 8.96
C GLY A 61 10.35 -28.12 7.62
N SER A 62 9.40 -28.64 6.85
CA SER A 62 9.64 -29.16 5.50
C SER A 62 9.90 -28.06 4.47
N ILE A 63 9.46 -26.84 4.76
CA ILE A 63 9.65 -25.64 3.93
C ILE A 63 10.55 -24.67 4.68
N LEU A 64 11.66 -24.26 4.04
CA LEU A 64 12.54 -23.20 4.52
C LEU A 64 12.42 -21.99 3.60
N TYR A 65 12.14 -20.83 4.18
CA TYR A 65 12.10 -19.54 3.53
C TYR A 65 13.38 -18.76 3.77
N ALA A 66 13.92 -18.16 2.72
CA ALA A 66 14.96 -17.14 2.76
C ALA A 66 14.40 -15.88 2.08
N CYS A 67 14.32 -14.78 2.80
CA CYS A 67 13.79 -13.51 2.30
C CYS A 67 14.95 -12.56 1.98
N TYR A 68 14.87 -11.88 0.84
CA TYR A 68 15.87 -10.91 0.43
C TYR A 68 15.23 -9.65 -0.15
N GLY A 69 15.30 -8.56 0.59
CA GLY A 69 14.96 -7.22 0.14
C GLY A 69 16.15 -6.57 -0.57
N GLN A 70 16.00 -6.25 -1.86
CA GLN A 70 17.06 -5.62 -2.63
C GLN A 70 17.43 -4.25 -2.03
N ARG A 71 18.71 -4.07 -1.69
CA ARG A 71 19.26 -2.82 -1.14
C ARG A 71 20.16 -2.09 -2.13
N ALA A 72 20.71 -2.82 -3.10
CA ALA A 72 21.70 -2.29 -4.01
C ALA A 72 21.05 -1.61 -5.23
N THR A 73 21.58 -0.45 -5.63
CA THR A 73 21.21 0.24 -6.87
C THR A 73 22.13 -0.11 -8.04
N THR A 74 23.31 -0.69 -7.76
CA THR A 74 24.29 -1.09 -8.74
C THR A 74 24.79 -2.51 -8.45
N GLY A 75 25.15 -3.25 -9.51
CA GLY A 75 25.63 -4.64 -9.40
C GLY A 75 24.59 -5.59 -8.82
N VAL A 76 23.31 -5.30 -9.03
CA VAL A 76 22.16 -6.02 -8.48
C VAL A 76 22.22 -7.50 -8.81
N ASP A 77 22.52 -7.86 -10.07
CA ASP A 77 22.55 -9.22 -10.55
C ASP A 77 23.57 -10.09 -9.78
N GLN A 78 24.79 -9.57 -9.60
CA GLN A 78 25.84 -10.28 -8.84
C GLN A 78 25.48 -10.40 -7.36
N LYS A 79 25.00 -9.32 -6.73
CA LYS A 79 24.62 -9.33 -5.30
C LYS A 79 23.45 -10.26 -5.02
N THR A 80 22.45 -10.29 -5.92
CA THR A 80 21.33 -11.23 -5.80
C THR A 80 21.79 -12.67 -5.90
N LYS A 81 22.70 -12.96 -6.85
CA LYS A 81 23.32 -14.27 -6.98
C LYS A 81 24.06 -14.66 -5.69
N ASP A 82 24.94 -13.79 -5.20
CA ASP A 82 25.78 -14.09 -4.04
C ASP A 82 24.93 -14.33 -2.78
N LYS A 83 23.88 -13.52 -2.59
CA LYS A 83 22.92 -13.69 -1.48
C LYS A 83 22.17 -15.01 -1.58
N LEU A 84 21.63 -15.33 -2.76
CA LEU A 84 20.92 -16.57 -3.00
C LEU A 84 21.79 -17.81 -2.70
N GLU A 85 23.01 -17.85 -3.22
CA GLU A 85 23.94 -18.96 -2.99
C GLU A 85 24.37 -19.06 -1.52
N SER A 86 24.65 -17.92 -0.88
CA SER A 86 25.02 -17.87 0.54
C SER A 86 23.90 -18.35 1.45
N ASP A 87 22.67 -17.90 1.24
CA ASP A 87 21.53 -18.30 2.09
C ASP A 87 21.19 -19.77 1.90
N PHE A 88 21.23 -20.27 0.67
CA PHE A 88 21.03 -21.69 0.41
C PHE A 88 22.09 -22.56 1.10
N ALA A 89 23.37 -22.19 0.99
CA ALA A 89 24.46 -22.91 1.62
C ALA A 89 24.36 -22.91 3.16
N ARG A 90 24.00 -21.76 3.75
CA ARG A 90 23.75 -21.63 5.20
C ARG A 90 22.54 -22.46 5.63
N GLY A 91 21.45 -22.42 4.86
CA GLY A 91 20.27 -23.25 5.11
C GLY A 91 20.60 -24.74 5.12
N LEU A 92 21.39 -25.21 4.15
CA LEU A 92 21.86 -26.60 4.10
C LEU A 92 22.73 -27.00 5.31
N ALA A 93 23.55 -26.09 5.81
CA ALA A 93 24.46 -26.35 6.91
C ALA A 93 23.76 -26.34 8.26
N CYS A 94 22.74 -25.48 8.44
CA CYS A 94 22.10 -25.26 9.73
C CYS A 94 20.79 -26.05 9.92
N TRP A 95 20.09 -26.37 8.84
CA TRP A 95 18.74 -26.96 8.89
C TRP A 95 18.69 -28.29 8.14
N ASN A 96 18.37 -29.38 8.82
CA ASN A 96 18.47 -30.73 8.26
C ASN A 96 17.15 -31.30 7.71
N GLY A 97 16.00 -30.71 8.05
CA GLY A 97 14.69 -31.33 7.79
C GLY A 97 13.95 -30.86 6.55
N PHE A 98 14.34 -29.76 5.90
CA PHE A 98 13.55 -29.20 4.82
C PHE A 98 13.77 -29.97 3.50
N SER A 99 12.68 -30.09 2.75
CA SER A 99 12.62 -30.65 1.40
C SER A 99 12.28 -29.60 0.34
N THR A 100 11.87 -28.40 0.77
CA THR A 100 11.58 -27.26 -0.09
C THR A 100 12.32 -26.03 0.42
N TRP A 101 13.07 -25.37 -0.44
CA TRP A 101 13.68 -24.08 -0.18
C TRP A 101 13.06 -23.01 -1.05
N ARG A 102 12.58 -21.95 -0.43
CA ARG A 102 11.90 -20.81 -1.09
C ARG A 102 12.70 -19.54 -0.88
N PHE A 103 13.20 -18.97 -1.97
CA PHE A 103 13.84 -17.67 -1.96
C PHE A 103 12.82 -16.60 -2.36
N VAL A 104 12.45 -15.74 -1.42
CA VAL A 104 11.45 -14.67 -1.59
C VAL A 104 12.17 -13.36 -1.77
N THR A 105 11.91 -12.63 -2.87
CA THR A 105 12.65 -11.40 -3.16
C THR A 105 11.88 -10.44 -4.06
N ASN A 106 12.14 -9.15 -3.88
CA ASN A 106 11.74 -8.10 -4.82
C ASN A 106 12.83 -7.77 -5.86
N ALA A 107 13.98 -8.45 -5.82
CA ALA A 107 15.01 -8.27 -6.81
C ALA A 107 14.62 -8.85 -8.18
N LEU A 108 14.92 -8.11 -9.23
CA LEU A 108 14.81 -8.65 -10.59
C LEU A 108 15.95 -9.66 -10.83
N PHE A 109 15.60 -10.81 -11.39
CA PHE A 109 16.58 -11.84 -11.75
C PHE A 109 17.15 -11.57 -13.13
N GLY A 110 18.43 -11.23 -13.16
CA GLY A 110 19.22 -11.25 -14.40
C GLY A 110 19.81 -12.63 -14.68
N PRO A 111 20.76 -12.70 -15.62
CA PRO A 111 21.35 -13.97 -16.02
C PRO A 111 22.12 -14.72 -14.92
N LEU A 112 22.76 -14.00 -13.97
CA LEU A 112 23.61 -14.64 -12.96
C LEU A 112 22.79 -15.42 -11.93
N PRO A 113 21.83 -14.83 -11.20
CA PRO A 113 21.01 -15.59 -10.26
C PRO A 113 20.16 -16.66 -10.96
N THR A 114 19.69 -16.40 -12.18
CA THR A 114 18.97 -17.41 -12.96
C THR A 114 19.81 -18.66 -13.20
N LYS A 115 21.07 -18.50 -13.63
CA LYS A 115 21.99 -19.63 -13.82
C LYS A 115 22.25 -20.38 -12.51
N SER A 116 22.42 -19.66 -11.40
CA SER A 116 22.61 -20.28 -10.09
C SER A 116 21.39 -21.12 -9.67
N VAL A 117 20.18 -20.62 -9.84
CA VAL A 117 18.96 -21.39 -9.55
C VAL A 117 18.90 -22.67 -10.37
N LEU A 118 19.18 -22.60 -11.67
CA LEU A 118 19.18 -23.78 -12.54
C LEU A 118 20.25 -24.82 -12.11
N ALA A 119 21.44 -24.35 -11.74
CA ALA A 119 22.50 -25.24 -11.24
C ALA A 119 22.08 -25.89 -9.90
N LEU A 120 21.54 -25.14 -8.95
CA LEU A 120 21.06 -25.67 -7.68
C LEU A 120 19.93 -26.69 -7.87
N ARG A 121 18.97 -26.41 -8.75
CA ARG A 121 17.91 -27.38 -9.11
C ARG A 121 18.44 -28.66 -9.69
N GLN A 122 19.46 -28.59 -10.50
CA GLN A 122 20.13 -29.77 -11.07
C GLN A 122 20.89 -30.56 -10.00
N GLN A 123 21.62 -29.89 -9.11
CA GLN A 123 22.38 -30.50 -8.02
C GLN A 123 21.47 -31.21 -6.98
N HIS A 124 20.28 -30.71 -6.79
CA HIS A 124 19.30 -31.19 -5.79
C HIS A 124 18.06 -31.83 -6.42
N ALA A 125 18.19 -32.32 -7.68
CA ALA A 125 17.11 -32.99 -8.39
C ALA A 125 16.68 -34.28 -7.68
N SER A 126 15.50 -34.77 -8.01
CA SER A 126 15.02 -36.09 -7.57
C SER A 126 16.01 -37.19 -7.91
N GLY A 127 16.30 -38.06 -6.94
CA GLY A 127 17.29 -39.14 -7.11
C GLY A 127 18.71 -38.78 -6.63
N THR A 128 18.98 -37.57 -6.17
CA THR A 128 20.21 -37.20 -5.46
C THR A 128 20.16 -37.65 -3.99
N GLN A 129 21.29 -37.55 -3.29
CA GLN A 129 21.36 -37.90 -1.85
C GLN A 129 20.44 -37.05 -0.98
N ARG A 130 20.24 -35.76 -1.36
CA ARG A 130 19.37 -34.85 -0.68
C ARG A 130 18.55 -34.05 -1.71
N PRO A 131 17.40 -34.59 -2.15
CA PRO A 131 16.55 -33.90 -3.10
C PRO A 131 15.86 -32.71 -2.39
N ILE A 132 15.93 -31.52 -3.02
CA ILE A 132 15.33 -30.30 -2.52
C ILE A 132 14.64 -29.59 -3.69
N THR A 133 13.37 -29.27 -3.51
CA THR A 133 12.64 -28.41 -4.42
C THR A 133 13.06 -26.96 -4.20
N ILE A 134 13.57 -26.31 -5.23
CA ILE A 134 14.02 -24.91 -5.17
C ILE A 134 13.02 -24.02 -5.90
N GLU A 135 12.36 -23.15 -5.14
CA GLU A 135 11.38 -22.21 -5.64
C GLU A 135 11.88 -20.77 -5.46
N ILE A 136 11.61 -19.93 -6.46
CA ILE A 136 11.85 -18.50 -6.41
C ILE A 136 10.50 -17.82 -6.41
N TRP A 137 10.26 -17.01 -5.38
CA TRP A 137 9.06 -16.21 -5.28
C TRP A 137 9.43 -14.73 -5.42
N GLN A 138 9.07 -14.17 -6.56
CA GLN A 138 9.15 -12.73 -6.81
C GLN A 138 7.84 -12.04 -6.42
N VAL A 139 7.72 -10.74 -6.66
CA VAL A 139 6.57 -9.92 -6.24
C VAL A 139 5.22 -10.54 -6.66
N ASP A 140 5.09 -10.99 -7.91
CA ASP A 140 3.88 -11.62 -8.39
C ASP A 140 3.61 -12.99 -7.73
N ASP A 141 4.67 -13.78 -7.53
CA ASP A 141 4.54 -15.07 -6.84
C ASP A 141 4.08 -14.88 -5.39
N LEU A 142 4.65 -13.88 -4.70
CA LEU A 142 4.28 -13.55 -3.32
C LEU A 142 2.80 -13.13 -3.24
N TRP A 143 2.29 -12.41 -4.24
CA TRP A 143 0.87 -12.12 -4.34
C TRP A 143 0.04 -13.40 -4.52
N TRP A 144 0.26 -14.14 -5.60
CA TRP A 144 -0.60 -15.26 -5.98
C TRP A 144 -0.50 -16.46 -5.06
N LYS A 145 0.66 -16.68 -4.46
CA LYS A 145 0.94 -17.85 -3.61
C LYS A 145 0.76 -17.58 -2.12
N ALA A 146 0.78 -16.32 -1.70
CA ALA A 146 0.59 -15.94 -0.31
C ALA A 146 -0.58 -14.96 -0.14
N ALA A 147 -0.46 -13.70 -0.54
CA ALA A 147 -1.46 -12.68 -0.23
C ALA A 147 -2.88 -13.02 -0.72
N ASP A 148 -3.03 -13.52 -1.95
CA ASP A 148 -4.33 -13.92 -2.55
C ASP A 148 -4.99 -15.15 -1.84
N LYS A 149 -4.26 -15.82 -0.98
CA LYS A 149 -4.77 -16.97 -0.18
C LYS A 149 -5.30 -16.56 1.18
N LEU A 150 -4.97 -15.36 1.64
CA LEU A 150 -5.39 -14.85 2.94
C LEU A 150 -6.86 -14.43 2.93
N THR A 151 -7.49 -14.52 4.09
CA THR A 151 -8.81 -13.94 4.30
C THR A 151 -8.74 -12.41 4.32
N PRO A 152 -9.86 -11.69 4.08
CA PRO A 152 -9.88 -10.23 4.19
C PRO A 152 -9.35 -9.72 5.53
N ALA A 153 -9.69 -10.36 6.64
CA ALA A 153 -9.19 -9.97 7.96
C ALA A 153 -7.66 -10.14 8.09
N GLN A 154 -7.11 -11.24 7.59
CA GLN A 154 -5.66 -11.46 7.60
C GLN A 154 -4.93 -10.49 6.67
N LEU A 155 -5.52 -10.15 5.52
CA LEU A 155 -4.97 -9.13 4.62
C LEU A 155 -4.96 -7.76 5.28
N ASP A 156 -6.04 -7.38 5.98
CA ASP A 156 -6.12 -6.09 6.66
C ASP A 156 -5.11 -5.97 7.81
N GLU A 157 -4.74 -7.08 8.46
CA GLU A 157 -3.65 -7.09 9.44
C GLU A 157 -2.26 -6.82 8.83
N VAL A 158 -2.01 -7.23 7.58
CA VAL A 158 -0.71 -7.07 6.91
C VAL A 158 -0.69 -5.84 6.00
N ILE A 159 -1.82 -5.54 5.37
CA ILE A 159 -2.01 -4.41 4.46
C ILE A 159 -3.26 -3.64 4.93
N PRO A 160 -3.19 -2.94 6.08
CA PRO A 160 -4.34 -2.20 6.60
C PRO A 160 -4.70 -1.00 5.72
N GLY A 161 -5.93 -0.50 5.91
CA GLY A 161 -6.42 0.70 5.24
C GLY A 161 -7.30 0.44 4.03
N VAL A 162 -7.88 -0.78 3.88
CA VAL A 162 -8.84 -1.03 2.81
C VAL A 162 -10.01 -0.04 2.88
N PRO A 163 -10.40 0.58 1.74
CA PRO A 163 -11.41 1.64 1.76
C PRO A 163 -12.80 1.11 2.08
N HIS A 164 -13.35 1.50 3.23
CA HIS A 164 -14.76 1.33 3.55
C HIS A 164 -15.20 2.24 4.70
N ALA A 165 -16.46 2.63 4.74
CA ALA A 165 -16.95 3.65 5.66
C ALA A 165 -17.53 3.11 6.98
N GLU A 166 -17.73 1.80 7.13
CA GLU A 166 -18.57 1.23 8.19
C GLU A 166 -18.00 1.39 9.60
N ASN A 167 -16.68 1.40 9.75
CA ASN A 167 -16.00 1.41 11.05
C ASN A 167 -15.54 2.81 11.50
N VAL A 168 -15.90 3.86 10.76
CA VAL A 168 -15.52 5.24 11.10
C VAL A 168 -16.64 5.92 11.89
N GLU A 169 -16.33 6.36 13.08
CA GLU A 169 -17.25 7.13 13.93
C GLU A 169 -17.09 8.65 13.68
N LEU A 170 -18.09 9.43 14.06
CA LEU A 170 -18.00 10.89 13.95
C LEU A 170 -16.82 11.45 14.75
N ALA A 171 -16.53 10.88 15.91
CA ALA A 171 -15.41 11.31 16.76
C ALA A 171 -14.05 11.19 16.04
N ASP A 172 -13.84 10.15 15.22
CA ASP A 172 -12.61 9.95 14.46
C ASP A 172 -12.42 11.05 13.40
N LEU A 173 -13.53 11.48 12.77
CA LEU A 173 -13.53 12.56 11.79
C LEU A 173 -13.26 13.91 12.45
N VAL A 174 -13.93 14.17 13.55
CA VAL A 174 -13.82 15.42 14.33
C VAL A 174 -12.41 15.58 14.89
N GLU A 175 -11.80 14.54 15.42
CA GLU A 175 -10.41 14.56 15.89
C GLU A 175 -9.47 15.06 14.79
N LEU A 176 -9.60 14.51 13.57
CA LEU A 176 -8.75 14.90 12.44
C LEU A 176 -9.01 16.34 11.98
N ILE A 177 -10.28 16.75 11.91
CA ILE A 177 -10.64 18.12 11.50
C ILE A 177 -10.11 19.14 12.52
N LEU A 178 -10.26 18.88 13.81
CA LEU A 178 -9.77 19.76 14.86
C LEU A 178 -8.25 19.78 14.99
N SER A 179 -7.54 18.71 14.55
CA SER A 179 -6.09 18.69 14.52
C SER A 179 -5.48 19.60 13.44
N LEU A 180 -6.28 20.09 12.49
CA LEU A 180 -5.85 21.09 11.52
C LEU A 180 -5.69 22.43 12.25
N GLU A 181 -4.42 22.86 12.40
CA GLU A 181 -4.09 24.14 13.03
C GLU A 181 -4.62 25.31 12.19
N ASP A 182 -5.06 26.36 12.85
CA ASP A 182 -5.54 27.57 12.17
C ASP A 182 -4.37 28.29 11.49
N VAL A 183 -4.62 28.87 10.33
CA VAL A 183 -3.63 29.64 9.59
C VAL A 183 -3.98 31.11 9.75
N ASP A 184 -3.06 31.88 10.31
CA ASP A 184 -3.16 33.36 10.34
C ASP A 184 -3.10 33.89 8.91
N GLY A 185 -4.23 34.36 8.38
CA GLY A 185 -4.27 34.97 7.05
C GLY A 185 -5.70 35.24 6.59
N ASP A 186 -5.91 36.41 5.99
CA ASP A 186 -7.15 36.79 5.32
C ASP A 186 -7.43 35.81 4.15
N GLY A 187 -8.34 34.86 4.36
CA GLY A 187 -8.84 33.98 3.32
C GLY A 187 -9.77 34.74 2.35
N PRO A 188 -9.83 34.36 1.08
CA PRO A 188 -10.76 34.98 0.13
C PRO A 188 -12.23 34.68 0.53
N ASP A 189 -13.01 35.77 0.62
CA ASP A 189 -14.47 35.74 0.78
C ASP A 189 -15.12 35.07 -0.44
N HIS A 190 -15.44 33.78 -0.39
CA HIS A 190 -16.50 33.20 -1.21
C HIS A 190 -16.93 31.83 -0.71
N ILE A 191 -18.11 31.78 -0.11
CA ILE A 191 -18.85 30.54 0.17
C ILE A 191 -19.53 30.10 -1.12
N GLU A 192 -18.94 29.16 -1.83
CA GLU A 192 -19.68 28.43 -2.87
C GLU A 192 -20.32 27.18 -2.25
N SER A 193 -21.61 26.98 -2.57
CA SER A 193 -22.36 25.81 -2.12
C SER A 193 -21.68 24.52 -2.62
N ILE A 194 -21.63 23.50 -1.75
CA ILE A 194 -21.11 22.17 -2.07
C ILE A 194 -21.85 21.64 -3.30
N ARG A 195 -21.15 21.52 -4.43
CA ARG A 195 -21.65 20.86 -5.63
C ARG A 195 -21.09 19.45 -5.65
N PRO A 196 -21.88 18.41 -6.02
CA PRO A 196 -21.31 17.09 -6.26
C PRO A 196 -20.20 17.21 -7.30
N VAL A 197 -18.99 16.86 -6.94
CA VAL A 197 -17.85 16.90 -7.86
C VAL A 197 -18.02 15.81 -8.91
N PRO A 198 -18.04 16.16 -10.19
CA PRO A 198 -18.12 15.18 -11.26
C PRO A 198 -16.92 14.22 -11.22
N SER A 199 -17.10 13.00 -11.69
CA SER A 199 -15.98 12.07 -11.98
C SER A 199 -14.87 12.74 -12.81
N THR A 200 -15.23 13.74 -13.60
CA THR A 200 -14.34 14.60 -14.40
C THR A 200 -13.24 15.28 -13.56
N LYS A 201 -13.46 15.67 -12.30
CA LYS A 201 -12.39 16.27 -11.45
C LYS A 201 -11.33 15.24 -11.12
N MET A 202 -11.71 14.00 -10.81
CA MET A 202 -10.75 12.92 -10.57
C MET A 202 -9.94 12.60 -11.83
N ASP A 203 -10.59 12.60 -13.02
CA ASP A 203 -9.94 12.36 -14.28
C ASP A 203 -9.00 13.51 -14.66
N PHE A 204 -9.46 14.75 -14.48
CA PHE A 204 -8.68 15.95 -14.76
C PHE A 204 -7.38 16.00 -13.95
N ASN A 205 -7.45 15.59 -12.68
CA ASN A 205 -6.29 15.53 -11.79
C ASN A 205 -5.50 14.21 -11.90
N ASN A 206 -5.84 13.31 -12.82
CA ASN A 206 -5.17 12.03 -13.03
C ASN A 206 -5.04 11.19 -11.74
N LEU A 207 -6.08 11.18 -10.89
CA LEU A 207 -6.03 10.42 -9.64
C LEU A 207 -5.86 8.92 -9.91
N PRO A 208 -4.93 8.24 -9.21
CA PRO A 208 -4.78 6.80 -9.30
C PRO A 208 -6.06 6.05 -8.91
N GLU A 209 -6.27 4.86 -9.45
CA GLU A 209 -7.46 4.03 -9.17
C GLU A 209 -7.63 3.75 -7.67
N THR A 210 -6.53 3.51 -6.94
CA THR A 210 -6.55 3.34 -5.49
C THR A 210 -7.08 4.57 -4.77
N THR A 211 -6.60 5.76 -5.13
CA THR A 211 -7.07 7.03 -4.55
C THR A 211 -8.54 7.30 -4.88
N ARG A 212 -8.99 6.94 -6.09
CA ARG A 212 -10.41 7.03 -6.47
C ARG A 212 -11.27 6.13 -5.58
N ALA A 213 -10.83 4.91 -5.29
CA ALA A 213 -11.53 4.00 -4.37
C ALA A 213 -11.57 4.57 -2.95
N GLU A 214 -10.47 5.13 -2.46
CA GLU A 214 -10.34 5.78 -1.17
C GLU A 214 -11.30 6.99 -1.04
N PHE A 215 -11.33 7.87 -2.05
CA PHE A 215 -12.23 9.02 -2.06
C PHE A 215 -13.70 8.61 -2.18
N ASN A 216 -14.02 7.63 -3.02
CA ASN A 216 -15.40 7.15 -3.15
C ASN A 216 -15.93 6.54 -1.86
N ALA A 217 -15.10 5.79 -1.12
CA ALA A 217 -15.47 5.30 0.20
C ALA A 217 -15.62 6.45 1.21
N GLY A 218 -14.68 7.40 1.21
CA GLY A 218 -14.71 8.57 2.10
C GLY A 218 -15.94 9.45 1.91
N ARG A 219 -16.41 9.63 0.67
CA ARG A 219 -17.61 10.41 0.33
C ARG A 219 -18.88 9.92 1.03
N LEU A 220 -18.96 8.65 1.38
CA LEU A 220 -20.10 8.11 2.12
C LEU A 220 -20.25 8.75 3.50
N LEU A 221 -19.20 9.38 4.02
CA LEU A 221 -19.16 10.05 5.32
C LEU A 221 -19.33 11.57 5.21
N SER A 222 -19.34 12.16 4.01
CA SER A 222 -19.42 13.62 3.83
C SER A 222 -20.63 14.25 4.49
N ALA A 223 -21.80 13.60 4.42
CA ALA A 223 -23.00 14.11 5.10
C ALA A 223 -22.87 14.19 6.63
N ARG A 224 -22.05 13.33 7.24
CA ARG A 224 -21.77 13.40 8.69
C ARG A 224 -20.87 14.60 9.03
N ILE A 225 -19.89 14.87 8.15
CA ILE A 225 -18.98 16.02 8.29
C ILE A 225 -19.77 17.33 8.10
N ASP A 226 -20.61 17.42 7.06
CA ASP A 226 -21.48 18.58 6.84
C ASP A 226 -22.39 18.86 8.01
N LYS A 227 -23.06 17.83 8.53
CA LYS A 227 -23.94 17.96 9.69
C LYS A 227 -23.15 18.48 10.89
N TRP A 228 -21.96 17.93 11.16
CA TRP A 228 -21.13 18.36 12.26
C TRP A 228 -20.75 19.85 12.13
N PHE A 229 -20.30 20.31 10.95
CA PHE A 229 -20.00 21.72 10.73
C PHE A 229 -21.22 22.62 10.92
N SER A 230 -22.40 22.19 10.45
CA SER A 230 -23.63 22.96 10.60
C SER A 230 -24.11 23.13 12.07
N GLU A 231 -23.63 22.26 12.95
CA GLU A 231 -23.94 22.30 14.40
C GLU A 231 -22.93 23.12 15.21
N GLN A 232 -21.83 23.62 14.57
CA GLN A 232 -20.84 24.43 15.28
C GLN A 232 -21.32 25.84 15.53
N ALA A 233 -20.90 26.40 16.67
CA ALA A 233 -21.26 27.79 17.05
C ALA A 233 -20.57 28.83 16.16
N ASP A 234 -19.40 28.51 15.62
CA ASP A 234 -18.64 29.34 14.71
C ASP A 234 -18.91 28.94 13.25
N PRO A 235 -19.61 29.79 12.48
CA PRO A 235 -19.88 29.51 11.07
C PRO A 235 -18.62 29.56 10.17
N ALA A 236 -17.53 30.22 10.61
CA ALA A 236 -16.30 30.34 9.86
C ALA A 236 -15.41 29.10 9.98
N LEU A 237 -15.62 28.25 10.98
CA LEU A 237 -14.75 27.09 11.27
C LEU A 237 -14.50 26.21 10.06
N ARG A 238 -15.52 25.98 9.21
CA ARG A 238 -15.35 25.16 8.00
C ARG A 238 -14.35 25.80 7.02
N ASP A 239 -14.46 27.10 6.80
CA ASP A 239 -13.63 27.83 5.85
C ASP A 239 -12.19 27.96 6.37
N GLU A 240 -11.99 28.11 7.67
CA GLU A 240 -10.68 28.07 8.33
C GLU A 240 -9.99 26.72 8.11
N LYS A 241 -10.71 25.62 8.36
CA LYS A 241 -10.16 24.26 8.12
C LYS A 241 -9.91 23.99 6.64
N ALA A 242 -10.77 24.47 5.75
CA ALA A 242 -10.57 24.41 4.30
C ALA A 242 -9.31 25.17 3.87
N GLN A 243 -9.07 26.35 4.43
CA GLN A 243 -7.86 27.14 4.17
C GLN A 243 -6.59 26.37 4.59
N ARG A 244 -6.59 25.76 5.78
CA ARG A 244 -5.48 24.91 6.21
C ARG A 244 -5.23 23.75 5.26
N PHE A 245 -6.29 23.10 4.80
CA PHE A 245 -6.20 22.01 3.82
C PHE A 245 -5.60 22.46 2.50
N ARG A 246 -5.94 23.67 2.02
CA ARG A 246 -5.32 24.27 0.82
C ARG A 246 -3.81 24.47 1.00
N VAL A 247 -3.38 24.96 2.16
CA VAL A 247 -1.94 25.14 2.45
C VAL A 247 -1.21 23.81 2.39
N ILE A 248 -1.73 22.78 3.07
CA ILE A 248 -1.15 21.42 3.04
C ILE A 248 -1.03 20.90 1.60
N TYR A 249 -2.06 21.07 0.79
CA TYR A 249 -2.06 20.66 -0.61
C TYR A 249 -1.02 21.43 -1.43
N GLN A 250 -0.93 22.75 -1.26
CA GLN A 250 0.06 23.58 -1.96
C GLN A 250 1.49 23.20 -1.60
N GLU A 251 1.78 22.94 -0.33
CA GLU A 251 3.08 22.46 0.13
C GLU A 251 3.42 21.10 -0.50
N ALA A 252 2.47 20.19 -0.55
CA ALA A 252 2.64 18.88 -1.21
C ALA A 252 2.94 19.04 -2.71
N ARG A 253 2.24 19.95 -3.41
CA ARG A 253 2.47 20.25 -4.84
C ARG A 253 3.81 20.93 -5.12
N GLN A 254 4.30 21.76 -4.22
CA GLN A 254 5.63 22.38 -4.35
C GLN A 254 6.74 21.33 -4.21
N ALA A 255 6.53 20.31 -3.36
CA ALA A 255 7.52 19.27 -3.11
C ALA A 255 7.62 18.23 -4.23
N THR A 256 6.53 17.97 -4.96
CA THR A 256 6.48 16.94 -6.02
C THR A 256 5.40 17.23 -7.06
N ARG A 257 5.58 16.64 -8.27
CA ARG A 257 4.55 16.63 -9.32
C ARG A 257 3.86 15.26 -9.45
N ASP A 258 4.32 14.25 -8.73
CA ASP A 258 3.68 12.94 -8.72
C ASP A 258 2.41 13.00 -7.86
N VAL A 259 1.27 12.78 -8.50
CA VAL A 259 -0.05 12.86 -7.87
C VAL A 259 -0.19 11.86 -6.71
N ARG A 260 0.41 10.67 -6.81
CA ARG A 260 0.41 9.68 -5.72
C ARG A 260 1.12 10.20 -4.49
N GLU A 261 2.29 10.80 -4.71
CA GLU A 261 3.08 11.36 -3.63
C GLU A 261 2.43 12.63 -3.03
N ILE A 262 1.75 13.44 -3.85
CA ILE A 262 0.94 14.58 -3.36
C ILE A 262 -0.14 14.07 -2.41
N VAL A 263 -0.95 13.10 -2.85
CA VAL A 263 -2.02 12.51 -2.02
C VAL A 263 -1.46 11.91 -0.72
N ARG A 264 -0.35 11.15 -0.82
CA ARG A 264 0.29 10.55 0.36
C ARG A 264 0.75 11.60 1.37
N ARG A 265 1.29 12.73 0.90
CA ARG A 265 1.70 13.85 1.77
C ARG A 265 0.51 14.53 2.43
N VAL A 266 -0.58 14.73 1.69
CA VAL A 266 -1.83 15.26 2.26
C VAL A 266 -2.38 14.32 3.33
N TYR A 267 -2.44 13.04 3.07
CA TYR A 267 -2.85 12.03 4.06
C TYR A 267 -1.95 12.03 5.30
N GLY A 268 -0.63 12.05 5.09
CA GLY A 268 0.33 12.08 6.19
C GLY A 268 0.29 13.35 7.03
N ALA A 269 0.03 14.49 6.41
CA ALA A 269 -0.15 15.75 7.12
C ALA A 269 -1.42 15.76 7.99
N LEU A 270 -2.50 15.13 7.51
CA LEU A 270 -3.76 15.02 8.25
C LEU A 270 -3.72 13.92 9.31
N GLY A 271 -3.29 12.73 8.93
CA GLY A 271 -3.42 11.51 9.74
C GLY A 271 -2.18 11.12 10.53
N GLY A 272 -1.04 11.77 10.29
CA GLY A 272 0.28 11.34 10.77
C GLY A 272 0.96 10.38 9.79
N GLN A 273 2.27 10.14 9.98
CA GLN A 273 3.06 9.29 9.08
C GLN A 273 2.58 7.83 9.05
N ASP A 274 2.00 7.38 10.15
CA ASP A 274 1.55 6.00 10.37
C ASP A 274 0.01 5.86 10.23
N PHE A 275 -0.66 6.80 9.55
CA PHE A 275 -2.13 6.81 9.43
C PHE A 275 -2.67 5.51 8.81
N ASP A 276 -1.92 4.87 7.95
CA ASP A 276 -2.28 3.66 7.21
C ASP A 276 -1.97 2.34 7.97
N LEU A 277 -1.45 2.42 9.20
CA LEU A 277 -1.30 1.25 10.09
C LEU A 277 -2.61 0.85 10.77
N SER A 278 -3.65 1.69 10.71
CA SER A 278 -4.99 1.41 11.22
C SER A 278 -6.02 1.66 10.14
N THR A 279 -6.79 0.65 9.79
CA THR A 279 -7.87 0.76 8.79
C THR A 279 -8.90 1.81 9.18
N LYS A 280 -9.25 1.91 10.46
CA LYS A 280 -10.18 2.93 10.97
C LYS A 280 -9.63 4.35 10.75
N ARG A 281 -8.37 4.60 11.13
CA ARG A 281 -7.71 5.91 10.95
C ARG A 281 -7.53 6.26 9.48
N ALA A 282 -7.09 5.30 8.66
CA ALA A 282 -6.96 5.49 7.22
C ALA A 282 -8.28 5.94 6.58
N ASN A 283 -9.37 5.26 6.90
CA ASN A 283 -10.69 5.60 6.36
C ASN A 283 -11.21 6.96 6.85
N ALA A 284 -10.90 7.37 8.08
CA ALA A 284 -11.19 8.72 8.55
C ALA A 284 -10.41 9.79 7.76
N VAL A 285 -9.11 9.53 7.49
CA VAL A 285 -8.26 10.40 6.66
C VAL A 285 -8.82 10.49 5.23
N TYR A 286 -9.20 9.37 4.62
CA TYR A 286 -9.82 9.37 3.29
C TYR A 286 -11.11 10.19 3.26
N ALA A 287 -11.95 10.06 4.30
CA ALA A 287 -13.23 10.78 4.39
C ALA A 287 -13.02 12.29 4.48
N VAL A 288 -12.16 12.77 5.38
CA VAL A 288 -11.88 14.20 5.53
C VAL A 288 -11.23 14.76 4.28
N THR A 289 -10.29 14.01 3.67
CA THR A 289 -9.64 14.45 2.42
C THR A 289 -10.63 14.50 1.25
N ALA A 290 -11.49 13.50 1.10
CA ALA A 290 -12.52 13.47 0.07
C ALA A 290 -13.53 14.63 0.24
N TYR A 291 -13.89 14.95 1.48
CA TYR A 291 -14.78 16.07 1.80
C TYR A 291 -14.21 17.40 1.27
N PHE A 292 -12.95 17.72 1.60
CA PHE A 292 -12.32 18.95 1.12
C PHE A 292 -11.94 18.91 -0.36
N PHE A 293 -11.74 17.72 -0.94
CA PHE A 293 -11.61 17.58 -2.38
C PHE A 293 -12.90 17.95 -3.12
N ASP A 294 -14.02 17.51 -2.60
CA ASP A 294 -15.34 17.73 -3.21
C ASP A 294 -15.83 19.17 -3.04
N SER A 295 -15.40 19.86 -1.98
CA SER A 295 -15.71 21.27 -1.77
C SER A 295 -14.79 22.24 -2.53
N CYS A 296 -13.98 21.75 -3.47
CA CYS A 296 -13.08 22.56 -4.29
C CYS A 296 -11.92 23.21 -3.55
N ASP A 297 -11.65 22.79 -2.32
CA ASP A 297 -10.59 23.36 -1.50
C ASP A 297 -9.21 22.87 -1.91
N ILE A 298 -9.13 21.68 -2.51
CA ILE A 298 -7.91 21.04 -3.00
C ILE A 298 -8.10 20.46 -4.39
N PHE A 299 -7.02 20.36 -5.14
CA PHE A 299 -6.95 19.94 -6.55
C PHE A 299 -7.64 20.90 -7.53
N GLU A 300 -7.31 20.75 -8.81
CA GLU A 300 -7.74 21.68 -9.85
C GLU A 300 -9.14 21.35 -10.35
N GLU A 301 -9.93 22.40 -10.61
CA GLU A 301 -11.23 22.26 -11.26
C GLU A 301 -11.06 22.10 -12.77
N PRO A 302 -11.81 21.16 -13.39
CA PRO A 302 -11.87 21.12 -14.84
C PRO A 302 -12.47 22.41 -15.41
N PRO A 303 -12.01 22.89 -16.57
CA PRO A 303 -12.58 24.07 -17.24
C PRO A 303 -14.09 23.88 -17.45
N ALA A 304 -14.85 24.96 -17.29
CA ALA A 304 -16.33 24.92 -17.36
C ALA A 304 -16.90 24.42 -18.71
N ASP A 305 -16.12 24.46 -19.79
CA ASP A 305 -16.53 24.08 -21.14
C ASP A 305 -16.67 22.56 -21.38
N ASN A 306 -16.21 21.72 -20.45
CA ASN A 306 -16.27 20.26 -20.58
C ASN A 306 -17.48 19.60 -19.87
N ALA A 307 -18.38 20.37 -19.28
CA ALA A 307 -19.57 19.84 -18.58
C ALA A 307 -20.76 19.51 -19.53
N GLY A 308 -20.63 19.75 -20.84
CA GLY A 308 -21.69 19.59 -21.85
C GLY A 308 -21.24 18.82 -23.07
N GLY A 309 -20.92 17.53 -22.93
CA GLY A 309 -20.75 16.63 -24.08
C GLY A 309 -22.11 16.30 -24.68
N GLU A 310 -22.63 17.12 -25.63
CA GLU A 310 -23.73 16.76 -26.51
C GLU A 310 -23.39 15.46 -27.24
N VAL A 311 -24.18 14.45 -27.00
CA VAL A 311 -24.26 13.25 -27.86
C VAL A 311 -24.80 13.68 -29.19
N ARG A 312 -23.94 13.93 -30.17
CA ARG A 312 -24.37 14.12 -31.59
C ARG A 312 -24.89 12.78 -32.09
N HIS A 313 -26.21 12.65 -32.16
CA HIS A 313 -26.86 11.64 -32.98
C HIS A 313 -26.44 11.84 -34.44
N VAL A 314 -25.62 10.96 -34.96
CA VAL A 314 -25.38 10.85 -36.40
C VAL A 314 -26.58 10.13 -36.99
N THR A 315 -27.45 10.89 -37.61
CA THR A 315 -28.51 10.35 -38.46
C THR A 315 -27.90 10.03 -39.82
N THR A 316 -27.77 8.76 -40.13
CA THR A 316 -27.38 8.26 -41.45
C THR A 316 -28.64 8.25 -42.33
N TYR A 317 -28.56 8.95 -43.47
CA TYR A 317 -29.47 8.77 -44.62
C TYR A 317 -28.90 7.71 -45.57
#